data_2388e95c94f615324a7cb93835e49042
#
_entry.id   2388e95c94f615324a7cb93835e49042
#
_cell.length_a   1.000
_cell.length_b   1.000
_cell.length_c   1.000
_cell.angle_alpha   90.00
_cell.angle_beta   90.00
_cell.angle_gamma   90.00
#
_symmetry.space_group_name_H-M   'P 1'
#
loop_
_entity.id
_entity.type
_entity.pdbx_description
1 polymer ?
#
loop_
_entity_poly.entity_id
_entity_poly.type
_entity_poly.pdbx_seq_one_letter_code
_entity_poly.pdbx_strand_id
1 'polypeptide(L)'
;IRRFFKINLRTVKYRHFLVPVLEMVTALGLGVLLVRGHEMGITKADFTALAAALFMCYDPLKRLGVTLTNLKSAYASLERINYLLKEPDTMPEAVDPVPMGRAAGRLDYDGVSFSYDGARKVLDGINVHIRPGEVVGLVGPSGAGKTTFASLLPRFYDVSSGTLRVDGVDVRDASLHDVRKNIAFVSQHPVLFHGTIMENIRLGRQDATDDEVVAAARAAAADGFIMGMPDGYQTMLGDGGSGLSGGQRQRVAIARAFLKDAPILILDEATASLDAESEALIQQELDRLVEGRTALIVAHRFSSIRVATRILVFEGGRIVGDGSHAELYASCPLYRELYDRQSL
;
A
#
# COMPACT_ATOMS: atom_id res chain seq x y z
N ILE A 1 9.04 -20.91 6.43
CA ILE A 1 8.55 -22.07 7.20
C ILE A 1 9.69 -22.76 7.94
N ARG A 2 10.79 -23.25 7.33
CA ARG A 2 11.91 -23.97 7.99
C ARG A 2 12.65 -23.15 9.05
N ARG A 3 12.84 -21.83 8.86
CA ARG A 3 13.48 -20.93 9.83
C ARG A 3 12.59 -20.68 11.06
N PHE A 4 11.29 -20.51 10.87
CA PHE A 4 10.27 -20.37 11.93
C PHE A 4 10.17 -21.63 12.77
N PHE A 5 10.17 -22.82 12.12
CA PHE A 5 10.14 -24.10 12.82
C PHE A 5 11.39 -24.33 13.69
N LYS A 6 12.60 -23.98 13.20
CA LYS A 6 13.84 -24.08 13.99
C LYS A 6 13.85 -23.16 15.22
N ILE A 7 13.29 -21.94 15.10
CA ILE A 7 13.21 -21.00 16.22
C ILE A 7 12.22 -21.52 17.27
N ASN A 8 11.05 -21.98 16.84
CA ASN A 8 10.04 -22.56 17.75
C ASN A 8 10.56 -23.82 18.47
N LEU A 9 11.25 -24.70 17.75
CA LEU A 9 11.88 -25.89 18.36
C LEU A 9 12.92 -25.53 19.43
N ARG A 10 13.72 -24.49 19.23
CA ARG A 10 14.67 -24.00 20.25
C ARG A 10 13.94 -23.49 21.49
N THR A 11 12.92 -22.68 21.33
CA THR A 11 12.14 -22.12 22.44
C THR A 11 11.44 -23.22 23.24
N VAL A 12 10.82 -24.18 22.57
CA VAL A 12 10.19 -25.36 23.20
C VAL A 12 11.22 -26.20 23.94
N LYS A 13 12.39 -26.48 23.32
CA LYS A 13 13.47 -27.24 23.94
C LYS A 13 13.99 -26.61 25.22
N TYR A 14 14.26 -25.30 25.22
CA TYR A 14 14.68 -24.60 26.45
C TYR A 14 13.61 -24.55 27.52
N ARG A 15 12.36 -24.38 27.13
CA ARG A 15 11.21 -24.35 28.06
C ARG A 15 11.00 -25.71 28.78
N HIS A 16 11.16 -26.81 28.04
CA HIS A 16 11.00 -28.16 28.62
C HIS A 16 12.25 -28.71 29.30
N PHE A 17 13.45 -28.13 29.06
CA PHE A 17 14.69 -28.57 29.67
C PHE A 17 14.86 -28.04 31.11
N LEU A 18 14.27 -26.91 31.44
CA LEU A 18 14.40 -26.27 32.76
C LEU A 18 13.82 -27.15 33.89
N VAL A 19 12.69 -27.79 33.64
CA VAL A 19 11.99 -28.63 34.66
C VAL A 19 12.82 -29.87 35.03
N PRO A 20 13.32 -30.71 34.10
CA PRO A 20 14.17 -31.85 34.43
C PRO A 20 15.47 -31.45 35.14
N VAL A 21 16.06 -30.33 34.80
CA VAL A 21 17.28 -29.84 35.48
C VAL A 21 16.98 -29.46 36.92
N LEU A 22 15.87 -28.77 37.18
CA LEU A 22 15.44 -28.44 38.55
C LEU A 22 15.14 -29.72 39.38
N GLU A 23 14.50 -30.72 38.77
CA GLU A 23 14.22 -32.02 39.42
C GLU A 23 15.53 -32.75 39.77
N MET A 24 16.51 -32.77 38.88
CA MET A 24 17.83 -33.37 39.16
C MET A 24 18.56 -32.63 40.29
N VAL A 25 18.57 -31.29 40.28
CA VAL A 25 19.19 -30.50 41.34
C VAL A 25 18.53 -30.75 42.70
N THR A 26 17.20 -30.82 42.71
CA THR A 26 16.42 -31.11 43.96
C THR A 26 16.70 -32.52 44.48
N ALA A 27 16.72 -33.52 43.59
CA ALA A 27 17.05 -34.91 43.95
C ALA A 27 18.47 -35.04 44.47
N LEU A 28 19.43 -34.34 43.86
CA LEU A 28 20.84 -34.32 44.30
C LEU A 28 20.99 -33.64 45.68
N GLY A 29 20.27 -32.51 45.89
CA GLY A 29 20.21 -31.83 47.17
C GLY A 29 19.66 -32.71 48.29
N LEU A 30 18.58 -33.45 48.02
CA LEU A 30 17.99 -34.41 48.95
C LEU A 30 18.98 -35.56 49.26
N GLY A 31 19.68 -36.09 48.26
CA GLY A 31 20.70 -37.14 48.43
C GLY A 31 21.87 -36.69 49.29
N VAL A 32 22.37 -35.47 49.08
CA VAL A 32 23.45 -34.88 49.90
C VAL A 32 22.98 -34.67 51.34
N LEU A 33 21.75 -34.19 51.49
CA LEU A 33 21.14 -33.98 52.81
C LEU A 33 21.00 -35.30 53.61
N LEU A 34 20.62 -36.42 52.95
CA LEU A 34 20.54 -37.74 53.53
C LEU A 34 21.90 -38.24 54.04
N VAL A 35 22.93 -38.13 53.22
CA VAL A 35 24.27 -38.63 53.55
C VAL A 35 24.91 -37.77 54.64
N ARG A 36 24.95 -36.47 54.48
CA ARG A 36 25.59 -35.54 55.42
C ARG A 36 24.80 -35.33 56.69
N GLY A 37 23.45 -35.37 56.62
CA GLY A 37 22.59 -35.22 57.78
C GLY A 37 22.75 -36.34 58.79
N HIS A 38 23.01 -37.55 58.32
CA HIS A 38 23.32 -38.71 59.24
C HIS A 38 24.67 -38.48 59.92
N GLU A 39 25.69 -38.00 59.25
CA GLU A 39 27.00 -37.66 59.84
C GLU A 39 26.90 -36.52 60.86
N MET A 40 26.04 -35.55 60.64
CA MET A 40 25.85 -34.36 61.51
C MET A 40 24.87 -34.58 62.65
N GLY A 41 24.29 -35.77 62.84
CA GLY A 41 23.38 -36.10 63.91
C GLY A 41 22.02 -35.41 63.81
N ILE A 42 21.57 -35.06 62.60
CA ILE A 42 20.25 -34.45 62.35
C ILE A 42 19.14 -35.44 62.76
N THR A 43 18.17 -34.97 63.54
CA THR A 43 17.06 -35.82 63.97
C THR A 43 16.10 -36.13 62.78
N LYS A 44 15.36 -37.20 62.84
CA LYS A 44 14.36 -37.58 61.83
C LYS A 44 13.32 -36.47 61.63
N ALA A 45 12.99 -35.69 62.63
CA ALA A 45 12.06 -34.61 62.60
C ALA A 45 12.65 -33.41 61.80
N ASP A 46 13.91 -33.06 62.08
CA ASP A 46 14.58 -31.95 61.32
C ASP A 46 14.80 -32.32 59.86
N PHE A 47 15.13 -33.59 59.56
CA PHE A 47 15.24 -34.08 58.19
C PHE A 47 13.92 -33.95 57.42
N THR A 48 12.79 -34.35 58.04
CA THR A 48 11.48 -34.26 57.40
C THR A 48 11.05 -32.80 57.21
N ALA A 49 11.35 -31.92 58.15
CA ALA A 49 11.08 -30.49 58.04
C ALA A 49 11.90 -29.83 56.92
N LEU A 50 13.19 -30.19 56.81
CA LEU A 50 14.07 -29.68 55.77
C LEU A 50 13.67 -30.16 54.34
N ALA A 51 13.32 -31.44 54.24
CA ALA A 51 12.81 -32.04 53.02
C ALA A 51 11.48 -31.41 52.59
N ALA A 52 10.56 -31.16 53.53
CA ALA A 52 9.30 -30.47 53.25
C ALA A 52 9.56 -29.00 52.79
N ALA A 53 10.47 -28.28 53.44
CA ALA A 53 10.83 -26.92 53.04
C ALA A 53 11.42 -26.89 51.62
N LEU A 54 12.30 -27.82 51.27
CA LEU A 54 12.87 -27.96 49.92
C LEU A 54 11.78 -28.24 48.88
N PHE A 55 10.83 -29.08 49.20
CA PHE A 55 9.70 -29.41 48.35
C PHE A 55 8.75 -28.20 48.15
N MET A 56 8.51 -27.43 49.23
CA MET A 56 7.71 -26.20 49.17
C MET A 56 8.36 -25.10 48.32
N CYS A 57 9.69 -25.04 48.26
CA CYS A 57 10.43 -24.08 47.41
C CYS A 57 10.42 -24.47 45.92
N TYR A 58 10.16 -25.73 45.58
CA TYR A 58 10.24 -26.23 44.20
C TYR A 58 9.23 -25.53 43.27
N ASP A 59 7.96 -25.49 43.66
CA ASP A 59 6.89 -24.90 42.85
C ASP A 59 7.04 -23.38 42.59
N PRO A 60 7.39 -22.55 43.59
CA PRO A 60 7.69 -21.15 43.36
C PRO A 60 8.86 -20.93 42.39
N LEU A 61 9.95 -21.69 42.49
CA LEU A 61 11.10 -21.59 41.59
C LEU A 61 10.72 -21.98 40.15
N LYS A 62 9.95 -23.06 40.00
CA LYS A 62 9.43 -23.48 38.70
C LYS A 62 8.55 -22.40 38.05
N ARG A 63 7.63 -21.82 38.84
CA ARG A 63 6.76 -20.72 38.37
C ARG A 63 7.56 -19.48 37.97
N LEU A 64 8.60 -19.14 38.73
CA LEU A 64 9.48 -18.02 38.42
C LEU A 64 10.18 -18.20 37.04
N GLY A 65 10.68 -19.40 36.75
CA GLY A 65 11.28 -19.73 35.46
C GLY A 65 10.32 -19.60 34.27
N VAL A 66 9.09 -20.09 34.46
CA VAL A 66 8.03 -19.95 33.44
C VAL A 66 7.64 -18.49 33.24
N THR A 67 7.49 -17.71 34.33
CA THR A 67 7.16 -16.29 34.26
C THR A 67 8.22 -15.49 33.55
N LEU A 68 9.51 -15.74 33.85
CA LEU A 68 10.63 -15.07 33.13
C LEU A 68 10.62 -15.37 31.63
N THR A 69 10.28 -16.60 31.26
CA THR A 69 10.17 -16.99 29.84
C THR A 69 9.00 -16.28 29.15
N ASN A 70 7.86 -16.19 29.82
CA ASN A 70 6.68 -15.47 29.33
C ASN A 70 6.96 -13.95 29.20
N LEU A 71 7.64 -13.35 30.17
CA LEU A 71 8.06 -11.95 30.12
C LEU A 71 8.97 -11.67 28.92
N LYS A 72 9.96 -12.53 28.65
CA LYS A 72 10.82 -12.37 27.45
C LYS A 72 10.03 -12.46 26.15
N SER A 73 9.06 -13.37 26.07
CA SER A 73 8.18 -13.49 24.91
C SER A 73 7.28 -12.26 24.72
N ALA A 74 6.71 -11.75 25.81
CA ALA A 74 5.91 -10.53 25.80
C ALA A 74 6.75 -9.30 25.42
N TYR A 75 7.96 -9.20 25.93
CA TYR A 75 8.89 -8.10 25.57
C TYR A 75 9.21 -8.11 24.07
N ALA A 76 9.50 -9.27 23.48
CA ALA A 76 9.75 -9.36 22.03
C ALA A 76 8.53 -8.96 21.18
N SER A 77 7.32 -9.23 21.66
CA SER A 77 6.09 -8.78 21.00
C SER A 77 5.89 -7.26 21.13
N LEU A 78 6.16 -6.73 22.33
CA LEU A 78 6.10 -5.30 22.61
C LEU A 78 7.13 -4.51 21.77
N GLU A 79 8.32 -5.05 21.60
CA GLU A 79 9.37 -4.45 20.78
C GLU A 79 8.94 -4.33 19.32
N ARG A 80 8.27 -5.35 18.77
CA ARG A 80 7.70 -5.30 17.40
C ARG A 80 6.60 -4.24 17.26
N ILE A 81 5.70 -4.16 18.24
CA ILE A 81 4.64 -3.13 18.27
C ILE A 81 5.29 -1.75 18.35
N ASN A 82 6.27 -1.57 19.25
CA ASN A 82 6.95 -0.30 19.43
C ASN A 82 7.78 0.10 18.20
N TYR A 83 8.34 -0.86 17.47
CA TYR A 83 8.99 -0.61 16.19
C TYR A 83 8.00 0.00 15.19
N LEU A 84 6.82 -0.61 15.01
CA LEU A 84 5.79 -0.09 14.11
C LEU A 84 5.26 1.29 14.54
N LEU A 85 5.09 1.51 15.85
CA LEU A 85 4.61 2.80 16.38
C LEU A 85 5.67 3.92 16.30
N LYS A 86 6.94 3.56 16.25
CA LYS A 86 8.07 4.51 16.16
C LYS A 86 8.62 4.66 14.75
N GLU A 87 8.07 3.89 13.78
CA GLU A 87 8.47 4.06 12.38
C GLU A 87 8.20 5.51 11.98
N PRO A 88 9.23 6.26 11.57
CA PRO A 88 9.04 7.66 11.20
C PRO A 88 8.13 7.76 9.98
N ASP A 89 7.29 8.77 9.97
CA ASP A 89 6.53 9.10 8.77
C ASP A 89 7.51 9.46 7.65
N THR A 90 7.49 8.66 6.57
CA THR A 90 8.38 8.86 5.41
C THR A 90 7.96 10.05 4.55
N MET A 91 6.75 10.58 4.80
CA MET A 91 6.17 11.72 4.07
C MET A 91 5.80 12.83 5.05
N PRO A 92 6.79 13.61 5.55
CA PRO A 92 6.53 14.65 6.53
C PRO A 92 5.64 15.75 5.94
N GLU A 93 4.67 16.19 6.72
CA GLU A 93 3.87 17.36 6.39
C GLU A 93 4.73 18.64 6.42
N ALA A 94 4.39 19.61 5.59
CA ALA A 94 4.99 20.93 5.67
C ALA A 94 4.66 21.57 7.03
N VAL A 95 5.64 22.25 7.65
CA VAL A 95 5.46 22.88 8.97
C VAL A 95 4.44 24.01 8.89
N ASP A 96 4.42 24.75 7.78
CA ASP A 96 3.48 25.83 7.48
C ASP A 96 2.98 25.64 6.03
N PRO A 97 1.99 24.74 5.83
CA PRO A 97 1.56 24.37 4.50
C PRO A 97 0.90 25.52 3.75
N VAL A 98 1.33 25.73 2.51
CA VAL A 98 0.70 26.68 1.59
C VAL A 98 -0.71 26.16 1.27
N PRO A 99 -1.78 26.96 1.52
CA PRO A 99 -3.12 26.52 1.22
C PRO A 99 -3.30 26.28 -0.27
N MET A 100 -3.83 25.11 -0.63
CA MET A 100 -4.17 24.76 -2.00
C MET A 100 -5.68 24.60 -2.10
N GLY A 101 -6.35 25.56 -2.76
CA GLY A 101 -7.77 25.45 -3.07
C GLY A 101 -8.07 24.37 -4.12
N ARG A 102 -9.19 24.49 -4.84
CA ARG A 102 -9.45 23.64 -6.01
C ARG A 102 -8.48 24.05 -7.10
N ALA A 103 -7.62 23.12 -7.53
CA ALA A 103 -6.59 23.37 -8.53
C ALA A 103 -7.21 23.62 -9.91
N ALA A 104 -6.55 24.46 -10.73
CA ALA A 104 -6.84 24.57 -12.16
C ALA A 104 -6.30 23.36 -12.94
N GLY A 105 -5.23 22.75 -12.42
CA GLY A 105 -4.65 21.52 -12.96
C GLY A 105 -3.41 21.72 -13.82
N ARG A 106 -2.66 22.83 -13.69
CA ARG A 106 -1.35 22.97 -14.29
C ARG A 106 -0.33 22.12 -13.51
N LEU A 107 0.49 21.33 -14.24
CA LEU A 107 1.52 20.50 -13.65
C LEU A 107 2.89 20.88 -14.24
N ASP A 108 3.86 21.18 -13.37
CA ASP A 108 5.22 21.53 -13.77
C ASP A 108 6.21 20.57 -13.10
N TYR A 109 6.93 19.80 -13.92
CA TYR A 109 8.05 18.96 -13.52
C TYR A 109 9.33 19.66 -13.97
N ASP A 110 10.13 20.17 -13.04
CA ASP A 110 11.34 20.94 -13.31
C ASP A 110 12.57 20.18 -12.81
N GLY A 111 13.32 19.53 -13.71
CA GLY A 111 14.52 18.77 -13.41
C GLY A 111 14.29 17.59 -12.47
N VAL A 112 13.09 17.01 -12.48
CA VAL A 112 12.68 15.96 -11.52
C VAL A 112 13.48 14.69 -11.74
N SER A 113 14.18 14.25 -10.68
CA SER A 113 14.80 12.93 -10.60
C SER A 113 14.29 12.18 -9.39
N PHE A 114 14.20 10.86 -9.51
CA PHE A 114 13.68 10.00 -8.44
C PHE A 114 14.36 8.63 -8.39
N SER A 115 14.56 8.13 -7.16
CA SER A 115 15.05 6.79 -6.85
C SER A 115 14.33 6.25 -5.62
N TYR A 116 13.95 4.97 -5.61
CA TYR A 116 13.31 4.32 -4.46
C TYR A 116 14.30 3.99 -3.34
N ASP A 117 15.53 3.67 -3.69
CA ASP A 117 16.58 3.19 -2.77
C ASP A 117 17.79 4.10 -2.70
N GLY A 118 17.77 5.23 -3.40
CA GLY A 118 18.89 6.16 -3.53
C GLY A 118 20.03 5.67 -4.43
N ALA A 119 20.01 4.39 -4.85
CA ALA A 119 21.09 3.80 -5.65
C ALA A 119 20.82 3.87 -7.16
N ARG A 120 19.59 3.50 -7.58
CA ARG A 120 19.22 3.48 -8.99
C ARG A 120 18.19 4.57 -9.28
N LYS A 121 18.53 5.49 -10.17
CA LYS A 121 17.58 6.47 -10.69
C LYS A 121 16.50 5.77 -11.53
N VAL A 122 15.25 5.99 -11.18
CA VAL A 122 14.07 5.55 -11.94
C VAL A 122 13.58 6.66 -12.86
N LEU A 123 13.71 7.93 -12.43
CA LEU A 123 13.51 9.11 -13.25
C LEU A 123 14.78 9.96 -13.20
N ASP A 124 15.20 10.54 -14.31
CA ASP A 124 16.44 11.31 -14.42
C ASP A 124 16.23 12.61 -15.22
N GLY A 125 16.13 13.73 -14.48
CA GLY A 125 16.08 15.06 -15.03
C GLY A 125 14.85 15.35 -15.89
N ILE A 126 13.66 14.91 -15.47
CA ILE A 126 12.41 15.13 -16.19
C ILE A 126 12.04 16.62 -16.17
N ASN A 127 11.84 17.18 -17.36
CA ASN A 127 11.34 18.53 -17.58
C ASN A 127 10.10 18.46 -18.47
N VAL A 128 8.93 18.76 -17.91
CA VAL A 128 7.67 18.78 -18.66
C VAL A 128 6.65 19.69 -17.97
N HIS A 129 5.92 20.45 -18.79
CA HIS A 129 4.84 21.32 -18.36
C HIS A 129 3.55 20.84 -19.01
N ILE A 130 2.52 20.59 -18.19
CA ILE A 130 1.21 20.13 -18.62
C ILE A 130 0.20 21.23 -18.29
N ARG A 131 -0.59 21.60 -19.28
CA ARG A 131 -1.57 22.68 -19.15
C ARG A 131 -2.85 22.20 -18.47
N PRO A 132 -3.60 23.11 -17.82
CA PRO A 132 -4.93 22.76 -17.32
C PRO A 132 -5.81 22.18 -18.43
N GLY A 133 -6.50 21.07 -18.13
CA GLY A 133 -7.38 20.38 -19.07
C GLY A 133 -6.67 19.56 -20.16
N GLU A 134 -5.34 19.45 -20.13
CA GLU A 134 -4.59 18.64 -21.08
C GLU A 134 -4.64 17.16 -20.71
N VAL A 135 -4.93 16.30 -21.70
CA VAL A 135 -4.92 14.84 -21.52
C VAL A 135 -3.63 14.28 -22.09
N VAL A 136 -2.77 13.75 -21.22
CA VAL A 136 -1.42 13.30 -21.55
C VAL A 136 -1.30 11.78 -21.41
N GLY A 137 -0.97 11.10 -22.51
CA GLY A 137 -0.65 9.68 -22.55
C GLY A 137 0.82 9.43 -22.19
N LEU A 138 1.09 8.48 -21.29
CA LEU A 138 2.44 8.06 -20.91
C LEU A 138 2.72 6.68 -21.52
N VAL A 139 3.66 6.61 -22.46
CA VAL A 139 3.99 5.40 -23.23
C VAL A 139 5.47 5.06 -23.07
N GLY A 140 5.82 3.78 -23.19
CA GLY A 140 7.20 3.31 -23.10
C GLY A 140 7.28 1.87 -22.57
N PRO A 141 8.46 1.24 -22.62
CA PRO A 141 8.67 -0.10 -22.13
C PRO A 141 8.28 -0.27 -20.65
N SER A 142 8.07 -1.54 -20.23
CA SER A 142 7.88 -1.83 -18.81
C SER A 142 9.14 -1.41 -18.02
N GLY A 143 8.93 -0.80 -16.85
CA GLY A 143 10.02 -0.27 -16.03
C GLY A 143 10.66 1.03 -16.52
N ALA A 144 10.12 1.71 -17.55
CA ALA A 144 10.65 2.99 -18.03
C ALA A 144 10.38 4.19 -17.12
N GLY A 145 9.59 4.02 -16.02
CA GLY A 145 9.32 5.08 -15.05
C GLY A 145 7.94 5.74 -15.13
N LYS A 146 7.05 5.29 -16.03
CA LYS A 146 5.71 5.90 -16.25
C LYS A 146 4.84 5.95 -14.98
N THR A 147 4.62 4.82 -14.34
CA THR A 147 3.85 4.73 -13.08
C THR A 147 4.52 5.53 -11.96
N THR A 148 5.85 5.51 -11.90
CA THR A 148 6.61 6.32 -10.93
C THR A 148 6.39 7.81 -11.18
N PHE A 149 6.47 8.28 -12.42
CA PHE A 149 6.20 9.67 -12.79
C PHE A 149 4.80 10.11 -12.33
N ALA A 150 3.78 9.30 -12.60
CA ALA A 150 2.41 9.57 -12.18
C ALA A 150 2.25 9.53 -10.65
N SER A 151 2.95 8.61 -9.95
CA SER A 151 2.86 8.41 -8.51
C SER A 151 3.53 9.52 -7.67
N LEU A 152 4.43 10.31 -8.25
CA LEU A 152 5.00 11.48 -7.59
C LEU A 152 3.96 12.58 -7.39
N LEU A 153 2.98 12.70 -8.29
CA LEU A 153 2.00 13.78 -8.25
C LEU A 153 1.11 13.76 -7.01
N PRO A 154 0.50 12.63 -6.58
CA PRO A 154 -0.24 12.54 -5.31
C PRO A 154 0.69 12.49 -4.09
N ARG A 155 1.98 12.73 -4.30
CA ARG A 155 3.02 12.68 -3.27
C ARG A 155 2.96 11.35 -2.50
N PHE A 156 3.00 10.21 -3.24
CA PHE A 156 3.26 8.90 -2.64
C PHE A 156 4.74 8.75 -2.31
N TYR A 157 5.58 9.53 -2.98
CA TYR A 157 7.02 9.67 -2.76
C TYR A 157 7.42 11.12 -3.02
N ASP A 158 8.41 11.63 -2.30
CA ASP A 158 9.03 12.90 -2.61
C ASP A 158 10.10 12.76 -3.70
N VAL A 159 10.26 13.78 -4.52
CA VAL A 159 11.31 13.81 -5.55
C VAL A 159 12.70 13.79 -4.90
N SER A 160 13.66 13.05 -5.48
CA SER A 160 15.03 13.02 -4.99
C SER A 160 15.80 14.31 -5.34
N SER A 161 15.46 14.95 -6.47
CA SER A 161 15.94 16.27 -6.87
C SER A 161 14.98 16.92 -7.87
N GLY A 162 15.09 18.22 -8.04
CA GLY A 162 14.15 19.01 -8.83
C GLY A 162 12.92 19.43 -8.05
N THR A 163 11.91 19.93 -8.75
CA THR A 163 10.65 20.41 -8.19
C THR A 163 9.46 19.91 -8.98
N LEU A 164 8.39 19.53 -8.27
CA LEU A 164 7.10 19.19 -8.84
C LEU A 164 6.05 20.16 -8.30
N ARG A 165 5.41 20.91 -9.18
CA ARG A 165 4.40 21.91 -8.80
C ARG A 165 3.04 21.61 -9.38
N VAL A 166 2.03 21.94 -8.61
CA VAL A 166 0.63 21.99 -9.05
C VAL A 166 0.18 23.44 -8.94
N ASP A 167 -0.23 24.05 -10.05
CA ASP A 167 -0.60 25.47 -10.16
C ASP A 167 0.45 26.43 -9.56
N GLY A 168 1.74 26.08 -9.70
CA GLY A 168 2.87 26.87 -9.20
C GLY A 168 3.26 26.60 -7.75
N VAL A 169 2.49 25.83 -6.99
CA VAL A 169 2.81 25.41 -5.61
C VAL A 169 3.59 24.10 -5.63
N ASP A 170 4.78 24.04 -5.03
CA ASP A 170 5.50 22.78 -4.85
C ASP A 170 4.67 21.83 -3.98
N VAL A 171 4.52 20.58 -4.42
CA VAL A 171 3.71 19.58 -3.69
C VAL A 171 4.27 19.31 -2.29
N ARG A 172 5.54 19.64 -2.02
CA ARG A 172 6.17 19.49 -0.70
C ARG A 172 5.79 20.62 0.26
N ASP A 173 5.44 21.78 -0.27
CA ASP A 173 5.08 22.96 0.52
C ASP A 173 3.58 22.99 0.85
N ALA A 174 2.75 22.17 0.19
CA ALA A 174 1.33 22.02 0.49
C ALA A 174 1.08 20.85 1.47
N SER A 175 -0.09 20.85 2.12
CA SER A 175 -0.52 19.70 2.91
C SER A 175 -0.78 18.47 2.02
N LEU A 176 -0.48 17.26 2.52
CA LEU A 176 -0.81 16.03 1.78
C LEU A 176 -2.31 15.92 1.48
N HIS A 177 -3.13 16.41 2.41
CA HIS A 177 -4.59 16.44 2.24
C HIS A 177 -4.99 17.29 1.04
N ASP A 178 -4.47 18.53 0.93
CA ASP A 178 -4.83 19.45 -0.13
C ASP A 178 -4.33 18.98 -1.50
N VAL A 179 -3.09 18.46 -1.57
CA VAL A 179 -2.56 17.85 -2.80
C VAL A 179 -3.46 16.71 -3.25
N ARG A 180 -3.73 15.75 -2.36
CA ARG A 180 -4.51 14.55 -2.68
C ARG A 180 -5.99 14.84 -2.92
N LYS A 181 -6.56 15.87 -2.31
CA LYS A 181 -7.93 16.32 -2.57
C LYS A 181 -8.12 16.73 -4.03
N ASN A 182 -7.10 17.33 -4.63
CA ASN A 182 -7.11 17.79 -6.02
C ASN A 182 -6.80 16.70 -7.06
N ILE A 183 -6.49 15.46 -6.65
CA ILE A 183 -6.06 14.39 -7.54
C ILE A 183 -6.95 13.17 -7.33
N ALA A 184 -7.60 12.69 -8.38
CA ALA A 184 -8.23 11.37 -8.40
C ALA A 184 -7.28 10.36 -9.04
N PHE A 185 -7.11 9.21 -8.41
CA PHE A 185 -6.21 8.14 -8.85
C PHE A 185 -6.98 6.84 -9.05
N VAL A 186 -6.96 6.32 -10.27
CA VAL A 186 -7.52 5.02 -10.63
C VAL A 186 -6.37 4.07 -10.93
N SER A 187 -6.11 3.13 -10.03
CA SER A 187 -5.01 2.18 -10.15
C SER A 187 -5.36 0.98 -11.02
N GLN A 188 -4.35 0.30 -11.53
CA GLN A 188 -4.45 -0.97 -12.26
C GLN A 188 -5.15 -2.07 -11.43
N HIS A 189 -4.84 -2.14 -10.14
CA HIS A 189 -5.43 -3.08 -9.19
C HIS A 189 -6.11 -2.31 -8.06
N PRO A 190 -7.39 -1.92 -8.23
CA PRO A 190 -8.07 -1.15 -7.22
C PRO A 190 -8.27 -1.96 -5.94
N VAL A 191 -7.89 -1.36 -4.82
CA VAL A 191 -8.11 -1.92 -3.50
C VAL A 191 -9.51 -1.51 -3.01
N LEU A 192 -10.32 -2.52 -2.69
CA LEU A 192 -11.59 -2.34 -2.00
C LEU A 192 -11.42 -2.79 -0.55
N PHE A 193 -12.02 -2.04 0.36
CA PHE A 193 -11.96 -2.32 1.78
C PHE A 193 -13.13 -3.19 2.23
N HIS A 194 -12.94 -3.92 3.31
CA HIS A 194 -14.02 -4.60 3.98
C HIS A 194 -15.11 -3.58 4.39
N GLY A 195 -16.33 -3.81 3.96
CA GLY A 195 -17.48 -2.89 4.13
C GLY A 195 -18.44 -2.99 2.97
N THR A 196 -19.48 -2.17 2.96
CA THR A 196 -20.48 -2.16 1.89
C THR A 196 -19.94 -1.55 0.60
N ILE A 197 -20.58 -1.83 -0.54
CA ILE A 197 -20.26 -1.17 -1.82
C ILE A 197 -20.48 0.35 -1.69
N MET A 198 -21.55 0.77 -1.02
CA MET A 198 -21.85 2.17 -0.73
C MET A 198 -20.68 2.87 -0.03
N GLU A 199 -20.20 2.29 1.08
CA GLU A 199 -19.06 2.80 1.83
C GLU A 199 -17.79 2.85 0.98
N ASN A 200 -17.55 1.81 0.19
CA ASN A 200 -16.41 1.76 -0.70
C ASN A 200 -16.41 2.88 -1.75
N ILE A 201 -17.55 3.21 -2.35
CA ILE A 201 -17.65 4.33 -3.30
C ILE A 201 -17.51 5.66 -2.56
N ARG A 202 -18.11 5.81 -1.36
CA ARG A 202 -18.05 7.03 -0.53
C ARG A 202 -16.64 7.40 -0.09
N LEU A 203 -15.65 6.48 -0.17
CA LEU A 203 -14.24 6.83 0.02
C LEU A 203 -13.73 7.90 -0.97
N GLY A 204 -14.38 8.09 -2.10
CA GLY A 204 -14.08 9.19 -3.03
C GLY A 204 -14.32 10.56 -2.41
N ARG A 205 -15.41 10.70 -1.62
CA ARG A 205 -15.77 11.90 -0.86
C ARG A 205 -16.66 11.48 0.32
N GLN A 206 -16.11 11.58 1.54
CA GLN A 206 -16.72 11.01 2.75
C GLN A 206 -18.03 11.67 3.17
N ASP A 207 -18.21 12.96 2.86
CA ASP A 207 -19.40 13.77 3.13
C ASP A 207 -20.49 13.64 2.06
N ALA A 208 -20.30 12.80 1.05
CA ALA A 208 -21.25 12.58 -0.02
C ALA A 208 -22.54 11.91 0.47
N THR A 209 -23.69 12.39 -0.01
CA THR A 209 -24.98 11.77 0.21
C THR A 209 -25.11 10.43 -0.53
N ASP A 210 -26.09 9.59 -0.14
CA ASP A 210 -26.36 8.33 -0.82
C ASP A 210 -26.72 8.55 -2.30
N ASP A 211 -27.49 9.60 -2.60
CA ASP A 211 -27.87 9.95 -3.98
C ASP A 211 -26.65 10.31 -4.85
N GLU A 212 -25.68 11.05 -4.29
CA GLU A 212 -24.44 11.38 -4.98
C GLU A 212 -23.59 10.13 -5.24
N VAL A 213 -23.54 9.20 -4.28
CA VAL A 213 -22.85 7.91 -4.44
C VAL A 213 -23.50 7.09 -5.55
N VAL A 214 -24.84 7.02 -5.58
CA VAL A 214 -25.60 6.32 -6.63
C VAL A 214 -25.38 6.99 -7.99
N ALA A 215 -25.39 8.33 -8.05
CA ALA A 215 -25.12 9.07 -9.30
C ALA A 215 -23.70 8.78 -9.83
N ALA A 216 -22.68 8.75 -8.96
CA ALA A 216 -21.32 8.39 -9.34
C ALA A 216 -21.20 6.94 -9.79
N ALA A 217 -21.92 6.00 -9.17
CA ALA A 217 -21.99 4.62 -9.57
C ALA A 217 -22.63 4.44 -10.97
N ARG A 218 -23.66 5.22 -11.26
CA ARG A 218 -24.28 5.25 -12.61
C ARG A 218 -23.32 5.80 -13.66
N ALA A 219 -22.62 6.89 -13.35
CA ALA A 219 -21.62 7.48 -14.23
C ALA A 219 -20.47 6.50 -14.54
N ALA A 220 -20.16 5.57 -13.63
CA ALA A 220 -19.16 4.53 -13.80
C ALA A 220 -19.72 3.20 -14.35
N ALA A 221 -20.96 3.18 -14.85
CA ALA A 221 -21.68 1.98 -15.27
C ALA A 221 -21.67 0.84 -14.20
N ALA A 222 -21.61 1.22 -12.92
CA ALA A 222 -21.58 0.26 -11.80
C ALA A 222 -22.98 -0.06 -11.25
N ASP A 223 -23.94 0.86 -11.35
CA ASP A 223 -25.28 0.74 -10.78
C ASP A 223 -25.99 -0.55 -11.19
N GLY A 224 -25.91 -0.93 -12.48
CA GLY A 224 -26.61 -2.10 -13.01
C GLY A 224 -26.16 -3.42 -12.34
N PHE A 225 -24.88 -3.65 -12.16
CA PHE A 225 -24.42 -4.86 -11.48
C PHE A 225 -24.66 -4.79 -9.97
N ILE A 226 -24.54 -3.60 -9.37
CA ILE A 226 -24.79 -3.40 -7.93
C ILE A 226 -26.24 -3.74 -7.60
N MET A 227 -27.20 -3.20 -8.37
CA MET A 227 -28.63 -3.46 -8.19
C MET A 227 -29.02 -4.92 -8.49
N GLY A 228 -28.21 -5.65 -9.26
CA GLY A 228 -28.38 -7.09 -9.48
C GLY A 228 -27.90 -7.97 -8.31
N MET A 229 -27.25 -7.40 -7.29
CA MET A 229 -26.85 -8.12 -6.09
C MET A 229 -27.99 -8.18 -5.05
N PRO A 230 -28.04 -9.24 -4.20
CA PRO A 230 -29.14 -9.43 -3.24
C PRO A 230 -29.40 -8.21 -2.34
N ASP A 231 -28.30 -7.56 -1.85
CA ASP A 231 -28.38 -6.43 -0.93
C ASP A 231 -28.06 -5.10 -1.63
N GLY A 232 -27.96 -5.07 -2.98
CA GLY A 232 -27.63 -3.88 -3.76
C GLY A 232 -26.39 -3.15 -3.24
N TYR A 233 -26.51 -1.86 -3.00
CA TYR A 233 -25.44 -1.01 -2.45
C TYR A 233 -24.98 -1.41 -1.04
N GLN A 234 -25.83 -2.13 -0.27
CA GLN A 234 -25.51 -2.61 1.08
C GLN A 234 -24.78 -3.97 1.05
N THR A 235 -24.51 -4.51 -0.12
CA THR A 235 -23.74 -5.75 -0.26
C THR A 235 -22.38 -5.61 0.40
N MET A 236 -22.10 -6.50 1.37
CA MET A 236 -20.82 -6.54 2.09
C MET A 236 -19.73 -7.15 1.22
N LEU A 237 -18.63 -6.46 1.10
CA LEU A 237 -17.41 -6.93 0.43
C LEU A 237 -16.43 -7.44 1.49
N GLY A 238 -15.79 -8.56 1.21
CA GLY A 238 -14.65 -9.03 2.01
C GLY A 238 -13.36 -8.30 1.63
N ASP A 239 -12.25 -8.68 2.29
CA ASP A 239 -10.94 -8.09 2.07
C ASP A 239 -10.54 -8.13 0.58
N GLY A 240 -10.01 -7.01 0.09
CA GLY A 240 -9.61 -6.85 -1.30
C GLY A 240 -10.76 -6.85 -2.31
N GLY A 241 -12.01 -6.69 -1.85
CA GLY A 241 -13.20 -6.72 -2.70
C GLY A 241 -13.57 -8.12 -3.15
N SER A 242 -13.33 -9.13 -2.30
CA SER A 242 -13.78 -10.50 -2.58
C SER A 242 -15.30 -10.52 -2.76
N GLY A 243 -15.76 -11.24 -3.79
CA GLY A 243 -17.16 -11.24 -4.23
C GLY A 243 -17.42 -10.44 -5.51
N LEU A 244 -16.47 -9.61 -5.96
CA LEU A 244 -16.55 -8.87 -7.22
C LEU A 244 -15.59 -9.41 -8.28
N SER A 245 -15.99 -9.37 -9.55
CA SER A 245 -15.08 -9.59 -10.68
C SER A 245 -14.06 -8.45 -10.83
N GLY A 246 -13.00 -8.65 -11.60
CA GLY A 246 -12.00 -7.60 -11.88
C GLY A 246 -12.64 -6.33 -12.44
N GLY A 247 -13.51 -6.47 -13.44
CA GLY A 247 -14.22 -5.35 -14.06
C GLY A 247 -15.21 -4.64 -13.10
N GLN A 248 -15.84 -5.38 -12.20
CA GLN A 248 -16.71 -4.79 -11.18
C GLN A 248 -15.90 -3.96 -10.17
N ARG A 249 -14.77 -4.50 -9.70
CA ARG A 249 -13.86 -3.73 -8.84
C ARG A 249 -13.37 -2.45 -9.52
N GLN A 250 -13.02 -2.53 -10.80
CA GLN A 250 -12.57 -1.37 -11.56
C GLN A 250 -13.67 -0.31 -11.67
N ARG A 251 -14.92 -0.70 -11.96
CA ARG A 251 -16.06 0.24 -12.02
C ARG A 251 -16.34 0.90 -10.66
N VAL A 252 -16.18 0.20 -9.55
CA VAL A 252 -16.26 0.81 -8.21
C VAL A 252 -15.14 1.85 -8.01
N ALA A 253 -13.92 1.57 -8.47
CA ALA A 253 -12.82 2.54 -8.40
C ALA A 253 -13.04 3.77 -9.29
N ILE A 254 -13.61 3.58 -10.47
CA ILE A 254 -14.01 4.68 -11.36
C ILE A 254 -15.14 5.50 -10.71
N ALA A 255 -16.11 4.86 -10.05
CA ALA A 255 -17.17 5.56 -9.32
C ALA A 255 -16.59 6.44 -8.19
N ARG A 256 -15.55 5.95 -7.48
CA ARG A 256 -14.80 6.80 -6.52
C ARG A 256 -14.20 8.04 -7.17
N ALA A 257 -13.64 7.90 -8.37
CA ALA A 257 -13.05 9.03 -9.09
C ALA A 257 -14.10 10.03 -9.56
N PHE A 258 -15.25 9.58 -10.04
CA PHE A 258 -16.40 10.44 -10.36
C PHE A 258 -16.90 11.19 -9.12
N LEU A 259 -17.11 10.47 -8.00
CA LEU A 259 -17.59 11.06 -6.74
C LEU A 259 -16.63 12.09 -6.17
N LYS A 260 -15.33 11.85 -6.32
CA LYS A 260 -14.28 12.78 -5.86
C LYS A 260 -14.26 14.07 -6.64
N ASP A 261 -14.61 14.04 -7.92
CA ASP A 261 -14.66 15.21 -8.83
C ASP A 261 -13.40 16.09 -8.79
N ALA A 262 -12.24 15.44 -8.75
CA ALA A 262 -10.95 16.13 -8.72
C ALA A 262 -10.58 16.73 -10.09
N PRO A 263 -9.94 17.92 -10.13
CA PRO A 263 -9.52 18.57 -11.38
C PRO A 263 -8.36 17.84 -12.09
N ILE A 264 -7.60 17.03 -11.36
CA ILE A 264 -6.48 16.25 -11.90
C ILE A 264 -6.81 14.78 -11.76
N LEU A 265 -6.60 14.02 -12.85
CA LEU A 265 -6.88 12.59 -12.91
C LEU A 265 -5.62 11.81 -13.27
N ILE A 266 -5.38 10.71 -12.58
CA ILE A 266 -4.35 9.75 -12.92
C ILE A 266 -5.02 8.40 -13.18
N LEU A 267 -4.84 7.87 -14.38
CA LEU A 267 -5.32 6.55 -14.79
C LEU A 267 -4.10 5.65 -15.02
N ASP A 268 -3.86 4.71 -14.10
CA ASP A 268 -2.75 3.78 -14.19
C ASP A 268 -3.27 2.42 -14.66
N GLU A 269 -3.10 2.12 -15.97
CA GLU A 269 -3.51 0.86 -16.62
C GLU A 269 -4.95 0.41 -16.28
N ALA A 270 -5.87 1.34 -16.25
CA ALA A 270 -7.22 1.13 -15.74
C ALA A 270 -8.04 0.03 -16.47
N THR A 271 -7.55 -0.52 -17.60
CA THR A 271 -8.25 -1.57 -18.39
C THR A 271 -7.44 -2.86 -18.59
N ALA A 272 -6.23 -2.98 -18.03
CA ALA A 272 -5.26 -4.02 -18.42
C ALA A 272 -5.66 -5.48 -18.12
N SER A 273 -6.60 -5.72 -17.20
CA SER A 273 -6.98 -7.09 -16.74
C SER A 273 -8.43 -7.44 -16.97
N LEU A 274 -9.05 -6.85 -18.01
CA LEU A 274 -10.49 -7.00 -18.27
C LEU A 274 -10.75 -7.84 -19.52
N ASP A 275 -11.93 -8.47 -19.57
CA ASP A 275 -12.48 -9.06 -20.77
C ASP A 275 -12.89 -7.95 -21.76
N ALA A 276 -12.95 -8.27 -23.05
CA ALA A 276 -13.16 -7.28 -24.12
C ALA A 276 -14.47 -6.48 -23.99
N GLU A 277 -15.55 -7.08 -23.50
CA GLU A 277 -16.83 -6.41 -23.30
C GLU A 277 -16.75 -5.39 -22.14
N SER A 278 -16.19 -5.80 -21.01
CA SER A 278 -15.94 -4.91 -19.86
C SER A 278 -14.94 -3.80 -20.21
N GLU A 279 -13.92 -4.09 -21.03
CA GLU A 279 -12.93 -3.10 -21.46
C GLU A 279 -13.59 -1.96 -22.27
N ALA A 280 -14.43 -2.29 -23.26
CA ALA A 280 -15.10 -1.28 -24.08
C ALA A 280 -16.02 -0.37 -23.24
N LEU A 281 -16.79 -0.94 -22.31
CA LEU A 281 -17.67 -0.19 -21.44
C LEU A 281 -16.88 0.73 -20.50
N ILE A 282 -15.83 0.22 -19.88
CA ILE A 282 -14.98 1.00 -18.96
C ILE A 282 -14.25 2.11 -19.71
N GLN A 283 -13.75 1.85 -20.93
CA GLN A 283 -13.10 2.86 -21.74
C GLN A 283 -14.03 4.06 -22.03
N GLN A 284 -15.29 3.79 -22.34
CA GLN A 284 -16.28 4.84 -22.58
C GLN A 284 -16.49 5.72 -21.32
N GLU A 285 -16.53 5.12 -20.13
CA GLU A 285 -16.69 5.87 -18.89
C GLU A 285 -15.41 6.62 -18.49
N LEU A 286 -14.23 6.06 -18.81
CA LEU A 286 -12.96 6.78 -18.64
C LEU A 286 -12.84 7.98 -19.58
N ASP A 287 -13.27 7.86 -20.85
CA ASP A 287 -13.31 8.96 -21.79
C ASP A 287 -14.18 10.13 -21.27
N ARG A 288 -15.31 9.83 -20.65
CA ARG A 288 -16.16 10.83 -19.97
C ARG A 288 -15.50 11.40 -18.72
N LEU A 289 -14.79 10.56 -17.95
CA LEU A 289 -14.15 11.00 -16.72
C LEU A 289 -13.03 12.01 -16.98
N VAL A 290 -12.32 11.93 -18.09
CA VAL A 290 -11.23 12.86 -18.43
C VAL A 290 -11.73 14.21 -18.98
N GLU A 291 -12.98 14.33 -19.41
CA GLU A 291 -13.51 15.57 -19.98
C GLU A 291 -13.40 16.74 -18.99
N GLY A 292 -12.79 17.85 -19.43
CA GLY A 292 -12.61 19.06 -18.64
C GLY A 292 -11.59 18.95 -17.50
N ARG A 293 -10.83 17.86 -17.41
CA ARG A 293 -9.81 17.63 -16.38
C ARG A 293 -8.40 17.50 -16.99
N THR A 294 -7.40 17.84 -16.21
CA THR A 294 -6.02 17.47 -16.55
C THR A 294 -5.82 15.99 -16.24
N ALA A 295 -5.42 15.20 -17.24
CA ALA A 295 -5.32 13.76 -17.06
C ALA A 295 -3.95 13.20 -17.44
N LEU A 296 -3.39 12.31 -16.61
CA LEU A 296 -2.23 11.47 -16.91
C LEU A 296 -2.72 10.03 -17.10
N ILE A 297 -2.54 9.48 -18.29
CA ILE A 297 -2.95 8.12 -18.63
C ILE A 297 -1.71 7.27 -18.86
N VAL A 298 -1.39 6.40 -17.88
CA VAL A 298 -0.35 5.38 -18.04
C VAL A 298 -0.93 4.23 -18.85
N ALA A 299 -0.40 4.02 -20.06
CA ALA A 299 -0.94 3.04 -20.95
C ALA A 299 0.04 1.90 -21.25
N HIS A 300 -0.47 0.68 -21.20
CA HIS A 300 0.13 -0.50 -21.80
C HIS A 300 -0.52 -0.83 -23.15
N ARG A 301 -1.72 -0.31 -23.43
CA ARG A 301 -2.43 -0.45 -24.71
C ARG A 301 -2.72 0.91 -25.31
N PHE A 302 -2.49 1.06 -26.62
CA PHE A 302 -2.74 2.32 -27.31
C PHE A 302 -4.22 2.70 -27.38
N SER A 303 -5.12 1.72 -27.26
CA SER A 303 -6.57 1.98 -27.13
C SER A 303 -6.90 2.90 -25.96
N SER A 304 -6.17 2.78 -24.85
CA SER A 304 -6.41 3.56 -23.62
C SER A 304 -6.00 5.03 -23.72
N ILE A 305 -5.10 5.39 -24.66
CA ILE A 305 -4.66 6.77 -24.86
C ILE A 305 -5.27 7.46 -26.08
N ARG A 306 -6.33 6.88 -26.66
CA ARG A 306 -7.02 7.45 -27.84
C ARG A 306 -7.49 8.88 -27.59
N VAL A 307 -7.89 9.20 -26.36
CA VAL A 307 -8.34 10.54 -25.95
C VAL A 307 -7.19 11.50 -25.61
N ALA A 308 -5.95 11.00 -25.55
CA ALA A 308 -4.80 11.83 -25.23
C ALA A 308 -4.50 12.79 -26.40
N THR A 309 -4.38 14.06 -26.08
CA THR A 309 -4.02 15.11 -27.04
C THR A 309 -2.51 15.25 -27.20
N ARG A 310 -1.75 14.76 -26.19
CA ARG A 310 -0.29 14.77 -26.14
C ARG A 310 0.21 13.46 -25.54
N ILE A 311 1.34 12.98 -26.02
CA ILE A 311 1.94 11.72 -25.58
C ILE A 311 3.39 11.98 -25.18
N LEU A 312 3.77 11.47 -24.00
CA LEU A 312 5.15 11.45 -23.52
C LEU A 312 5.69 10.02 -23.64
N VAL A 313 6.79 9.87 -24.37
CA VAL A 313 7.46 8.58 -24.57
C VAL A 313 8.62 8.46 -23.60
N PHE A 314 8.55 7.45 -22.73
CA PHE A 314 9.56 7.18 -21.70
C PHE A 314 10.50 6.07 -22.13
N GLU A 315 11.80 6.29 -21.90
CA GLU A 315 12.85 5.28 -22.05
C GLU A 315 13.94 5.52 -21.00
N GLY A 316 14.31 4.48 -20.21
CA GLY A 316 15.39 4.55 -19.24
C GLY A 316 15.26 5.68 -18.20
N GLY A 317 14.04 6.03 -17.80
CA GLY A 317 13.76 7.08 -16.82
C GLY A 317 13.77 8.51 -17.40
N ARG A 318 13.82 8.68 -18.72
CA ARG A 318 13.80 9.97 -19.42
C ARG A 318 12.64 10.05 -20.40
N ILE A 319 12.23 11.27 -20.75
CA ILE A 319 11.28 11.52 -21.83
C ILE A 319 12.10 11.66 -23.13
N VAL A 320 11.90 10.73 -24.06
CA VAL A 320 12.58 10.68 -25.36
C VAL A 320 11.71 11.14 -26.52
N GLY A 321 10.41 11.33 -26.29
CA GLY A 321 9.46 11.86 -27.25
C GLY A 321 8.34 12.60 -26.54
N ASP A 322 7.89 13.71 -27.14
CA ASP A 322 6.84 14.59 -26.63
C ASP A 322 6.11 15.22 -27.81
N GLY A 323 4.83 14.92 -27.98
CA GLY A 323 4.02 15.41 -29.08
C GLY A 323 2.73 14.65 -29.29
N SER A 324 2.04 14.93 -30.40
CA SER A 324 0.86 14.21 -30.84
C SER A 324 1.20 12.83 -31.40
N HIS A 325 0.19 11.95 -31.54
CA HIS A 325 0.36 10.64 -32.18
C HIS A 325 1.04 10.77 -33.58
N ALA A 326 0.57 11.66 -34.40
CA ALA A 326 1.08 11.81 -35.77
C ALA A 326 2.54 12.26 -35.79
N GLU A 327 2.91 13.24 -34.96
CA GLU A 327 4.29 13.72 -34.83
C GLU A 327 5.22 12.63 -34.34
N LEU A 328 4.83 11.91 -33.27
CA LEU A 328 5.67 10.86 -32.68
C LEU A 328 5.79 9.63 -33.59
N TYR A 329 4.74 9.26 -34.30
CA TYR A 329 4.81 8.18 -35.28
C TYR A 329 5.78 8.47 -36.42
N ALA A 330 5.87 9.74 -36.83
CA ALA A 330 6.83 10.19 -37.85
C ALA A 330 8.27 10.33 -37.33
N SER A 331 8.46 10.86 -36.11
CA SER A 331 9.77 11.31 -35.60
C SER A 331 10.40 10.42 -34.53
N CYS A 332 9.63 9.59 -33.79
CA CYS A 332 10.13 8.79 -32.69
C CYS A 332 10.11 7.29 -33.05
N PRO A 333 11.29 6.68 -33.36
CA PRO A 333 11.37 5.25 -33.73
C PRO A 333 10.83 4.32 -32.65
N LEU A 334 11.12 4.60 -31.37
CA LEU A 334 10.62 3.82 -30.24
C LEU A 334 9.08 3.84 -30.16
N TYR A 335 8.47 5.01 -30.35
CA TYR A 335 7.02 5.13 -30.34
C TYR A 335 6.37 4.32 -31.46
N ARG A 336 6.92 4.40 -32.69
CA ARG A 336 6.46 3.63 -33.85
C ARG A 336 6.56 2.14 -33.58
N GLU A 337 7.70 1.66 -33.08
CA GLU A 337 7.90 0.25 -32.77
C GLU A 337 6.88 -0.26 -31.74
N LEU A 338 6.63 0.51 -30.68
CA LEU A 338 5.66 0.16 -29.64
C LEU A 338 4.23 0.13 -30.19
N TYR A 339 3.89 1.08 -31.06
CA TYR A 339 2.57 1.17 -31.67
C TYR A 339 2.32 -0.01 -32.63
N ASP A 340 3.25 -0.28 -33.55
CA ASP A 340 3.12 -1.32 -34.56
C ASP A 340 3.02 -2.71 -33.92
N ARG A 341 3.75 -2.97 -32.83
CA ARG A 341 3.65 -4.23 -32.06
C ARG A 341 2.28 -4.49 -31.42
N GLN A 342 1.49 -3.47 -31.19
CA GLN A 342 0.16 -3.62 -30.57
C GLN A 342 -1.00 -3.51 -31.58
N SER A 343 -0.70 -3.09 -32.79
CA SER A 343 -1.68 -2.98 -33.88
C SER A 343 -1.73 -4.26 -34.74
N LEU A 344 -0.84 -5.23 -34.47
CA LEU A 344 -0.82 -6.58 -35.01
C LEU A 344 -1.55 -7.57 -34.09
#